data_5f30a9b8c44397338a7df14966a5f4ef
#
_entry.id   5f30a9b8c44397338a7df14966a5f4ef
#
_cell.length_a   1.000
_cell.length_b   1.000
_cell.length_c   1.000
_cell.angle_alpha   90.00
_cell.angle_beta   90.00
_cell.angle_gamma   90.00
#
_symmetry.space_group_name_H-M   'P 1'
#
loop_
_entity.id
_entity.type
_entity.pdbx_description
1 polymer ?
#
loop_
_entity_poly.entity_id
_entity_poly.type
_entity_poly.pdbx_seq_one_letter_code
_entity_poly.pdbx_strand_id
1 'polypeptide(L)'
;ITQCENILTEDDTKLVEISTYHAFAWNVIKTHASLISMHQVRLLLPHEAASLFCGLDNEEFSQAIAKEFEETGRLHFDLFAKTLHELFLQSNSIREMISDAYPVIFLDEFQDTNLHEWEMLALLGKKSTLIALADPDQRIYEFRGASPARVGEYISKFSPQVFDFGLSNHRSNGTDIVEFGNDLLSGSNKNKQYKDVRVNTYEPGHNKADRHIRLKTWIINYIKKLSCDADWSIAILTPSNSLMIEVSDYLSSEQLFASGNRLPPINHN
;
A
#
# COMPACT_ATOMS: atom_id res chain seq x y z
N ILE A 1 2.92 2.66 11.83
CA ILE A 1 2.41 3.40 13.01
C ILE A 1 3.23 2.96 14.22
N THR A 2 3.26 1.70 14.60
CA THR A 2 3.92 1.16 15.81
C THR A 2 5.42 1.49 15.92
N GLN A 3 6.14 1.67 14.81
CA GLN A 3 7.57 2.02 14.84
C GLN A 3 7.82 3.49 15.17
N CYS A 4 6.93 4.38 14.76
CA CYS A 4 7.04 5.81 15.08
C CYS A 4 6.73 6.08 16.56
N GLU A 5 5.80 5.33 17.16
CA GLU A 5 5.44 5.46 18.58
C GLU A 5 6.61 5.16 19.53
N ASN A 6 7.59 4.36 19.08
CA ASN A 6 8.80 4.06 19.87
C ASN A 6 9.89 5.15 19.82
N ILE A 7 9.75 6.11 18.90
CA ILE A 7 10.75 7.18 18.67
C ILE A 7 10.25 8.51 19.21
N LEU A 8 8.93 8.73 19.19
CA LEU A 8 8.30 9.98 19.61
C LEU A 8 8.04 9.96 21.13
N THR A 9 8.26 11.09 21.77
CA THR A 9 7.82 11.30 23.17
C THR A 9 6.30 11.47 23.23
N GLU A 10 5.71 11.37 24.45
CA GLU A 10 4.26 11.63 24.63
C GLU A 10 3.84 13.03 24.18
N ASP A 11 4.72 14.01 24.25
CA ASP A 11 4.43 15.37 23.78
C ASP A 11 4.56 15.50 22.26
N ASP A 12 5.51 14.79 21.65
CA ASP A 12 5.64 14.74 20.18
C ASP A 12 4.44 14.06 19.52
N THR A 13 3.88 13.01 20.12
CA THR A 13 2.71 12.30 19.59
C THR A 13 1.46 13.18 19.50
N LYS A 14 1.37 14.24 20.29
CA LYS A 14 0.28 15.23 20.21
C LYS A 14 0.43 16.18 19.01
N LEU A 15 1.65 16.29 18.46
CA LEU A 15 1.98 17.20 17.36
C LEU A 15 2.05 16.49 16.02
N VAL A 16 2.04 15.16 16.02
CA VAL A 16 2.19 14.33 14.80
C VAL A 16 0.93 13.51 14.57
N GLU A 17 0.29 13.71 13.44
CA GLU A 17 -0.79 12.82 12.95
C GLU A 17 -0.25 11.91 11.86
N ILE A 18 -0.42 10.60 12.03
CA ILE A 18 -0.09 9.58 11.03
C ILE A 18 -1.38 9.07 10.43
N SER A 19 -1.56 9.28 9.13
CA SER A 19 -2.78 8.93 8.43
C SER A 19 -2.51 8.43 7.02
N THR A 20 -3.44 7.66 6.46
CA THR A 20 -3.45 7.37 5.02
C THR A 20 -4.13 8.50 4.26
N TYR A 21 -3.84 8.65 2.95
CA TYR A 21 -4.56 9.62 2.10
C TYR A 21 -6.07 9.51 2.24
N HIS A 22 -6.59 8.29 2.25
CA HIS A 22 -8.04 8.05 2.36
C HIS A 22 -8.61 8.45 3.71
N ALA A 23 -7.91 8.12 4.81
CA ALA A 23 -8.38 8.50 6.15
C ALA A 23 -8.34 10.01 6.36
N PHE A 24 -7.28 10.67 5.91
CA PHE A 24 -7.17 12.13 5.92
C PHE A 24 -8.30 12.78 5.11
N ALA A 25 -8.47 12.35 3.84
CA ALA A 25 -9.50 12.90 2.97
C ALA A 25 -10.91 12.71 3.58
N TRP A 26 -11.22 11.50 4.07
CA TRP A 26 -12.49 11.23 4.71
C TRP A 26 -12.75 12.11 5.94
N ASN A 27 -11.74 12.33 6.78
CA ASN A 27 -11.88 13.16 7.98
C ASN A 27 -12.23 14.61 7.63
N VAL A 28 -11.61 15.18 6.61
CA VAL A 28 -11.91 16.54 6.15
C VAL A 28 -13.27 16.61 5.48
N ILE A 29 -13.57 15.68 4.57
CA ILE A 29 -14.84 15.64 3.83
C ILE A 29 -16.03 15.53 4.78
N LYS A 30 -16.03 14.57 5.72
CA LYS A 30 -17.15 14.37 6.64
C LYS A 30 -17.41 15.58 7.53
N THR A 31 -16.38 16.35 7.85
CA THR A 31 -16.47 17.54 8.69
C THR A 31 -17.08 18.71 7.91
N HIS A 32 -16.82 18.79 6.60
CA HIS A 32 -17.25 19.90 5.74
C HIS A 32 -18.26 19.48 4.66
N ALA A 33 -18.92 18.36 4.88
CA ALA A 33 -19.81 17.70 3.93
C ALA A 33 -20.92 18.61 3.36
N SER A 34 -21.44 19.54 4.17
CA SER A 34 -22.50 20.49 3.76
C SER A 34 -22.09 21.43 2.63
N LEU A 35 -20.82 21.53 2.30
CA LEU A 35 -20.32 22.38 1.21
C LEU A 35 -20.23 21.64 -0.12
N ILE A 36 -20.28 20.31 -0.10
CA ILE A 36 -20.06 19.46 -1.28
C ILE A 36 -21.27 18.58 -1.62
N SER A 37 -22.22 18.45 -0.70
CA SER A 37 -23.41 17.65 -0.93
C SER A 37 -24.63 18.24 -0.22
N MET A 38 -25.80 18.16 -0.89
CA MET A 38 -27.10 18.48 -0.29
C MET A 38 -27.61 17.36 0.62
N HIS A 39 -27.00 16.18 0.53
CA HIS A 39 -27.32 15.00 1.30
C HIS A 39 -26.33 14.81 2.46
N GLN A 40 -26.76 14.07 3.48
CA GLN A 40 -25.86 13.66 4.53
C GLN A 40 -24.80 12.71 3.95
N VAL A 41 -23.53 13.14 3.96
CA VAL A 41 -22.42 12.31 3.44
C VAL A 41 -22.21 11.11 4.36
N ARG A 42 -22.20 9.92 3.75
CA ARG A 42 -21.98 8.61 4.39
C ARG A 42 -21.00 7.79 3.56
N LEU A 43 -20.31 6.88 4.23
CA LEU A 43 -19.41 5.97 3.53
C LEU A 43 -20.20 4.93 2.74
N LEU A 44 -19.86 4.75 1.47
CA LEU A 44 -20.26 3.59 0.66
C LEU A 44 -19.17 2.53 0.78
N LEU A 45 -19.49 1.44 1.49
CA LEU A 45 -18.52 0.38 1.73
C LEU A 45 -18.26 -0.46 0.45
N PRO A 46 -17.06 -1.02 0.28
CA PRO A 46 -16.71 -1.78 -0.93
C PRO A 46 -17.67 -2.93 -1.25
N HIS A 47 -18.12 -3.65 -0.23
CA HIS A 47 -19.07 -4.76 -0.43
C HIS A 47 -20.47 -4.29 -0.83
N GLU A 48 -20.90 -3.11 -0.37
CA GLU A 48 -22.16 -2.48 -0.78
C GLU A 48 -22.05 -2.03 -2.23
N ALA A 49 -20.95 -1.35 -2.60
CA ALA A 49 -20.70 -0.94 -3.98
C ALA A 49 -20.63 -2.14 -4.93
N ALA A 50 -19.92 -3.21 -4.55
CA ALA A 50 -19.86 -4.43 -5.34
C ALA A 50 -21.22 -5.10 -5.52
N SER A 51 -22.11 -5.00 -4.55
CA SER A 51 -23.47 -5.53 -4.65
C SER A 51 -24.37 -4.66 -5.53
N LEU A 52 -24.28 -3.33 -5.38
CA LEU A 52 -25.11 -2.38 -6.12
C LEU A 52 -24.73 -2.29 -7.60
N PHE A 53 -23.46 -2.39 -7.91
CA PHE A 53 -22.88 -2.14 -9.23
C PHE A 53 -22.24 -3.40 -9.81
N CYS A 54 -22.79 -4.57 -9.47
CA CYS A 54 -22.32 -5.86 -9.96
C CYS A 54 -22.40 -5.93 -11.50
N GLY A 55 -21.29 -6.35 -12.12
CA GLY A 55 -21.21 -6.58 -13.57
C GLY A 55 -20.87 -5.36 -14.41
N LEU A 56 -20.69 -4.19 -13.80
CA LEU A 56 -20.17 -3.01 -14.50
C LEU A 56 -18.67 -3.14 -14.78
N ASP A 57 -18.23 -2.57 -15.89
CA ASP A 57 -16.80 -2.41 -16.13
C ASP A 57 -16.21 -1.26 -15.26
N ASN A 58 -14.88 -1.05 -15.32
CA ASN A 58 -14.22 -0.06 -14.47
C ASN A 58 -14.68 1.38 -14.74
N GLU A 59 -15.01 1.73 -15.98
CA GLU A 59 -15.47 3.07 -16.35
C GLU A 59 -16.91 3.28 -15.90
N GLU A 60 -17.77 2.33 -16.19
CA GLU A 60 -19.17 2.31 -15.73
C GLU A 60 -19.27 2.35 -14.21
N PHE A 61 -18.42 1.57 -13.52
CA PHE A 61 -18.36 1.58 -12.06
C PHE A 61 -17.96 2.95 -11.51
N SER A 62 -16.93 3.58 -12.10
CA SER A 62 -16.50 4.92 -11.68
C SER A 62 -17.60 5.97 -11.86
N GLN A 63 -18.38 5.89 -12.94
CA GLN A 63 -19.50 6.77 -13.17
C GLN A 63 -20.66 6.48 -12.20
N ALA A 64 -20.94 5.20 -11.92
CA ALA A 64 -21.99 4.78 -11.01
C ALA A 64 -21.75 5.25 -9.56
N ILE A 65 -20.53 5.10 -9.04
CA ILE A 65 -20.20 5.57 -7.68
C ILE A 65 -20.24 7.10 -7.58
N ALA A 66 -19.86 7.83 -8.64
CA ALA A 66 -19.96 9.28 -8.68
C ALA A 66 -21.42 9.74 -8.65
N LYS A 67 -22.29 9.12 -9.47
CA LYS A 67 -23.72 9.37 -9.49
C LYS A 67 -24.37 9.04 -8.15
N GLU A 68 -24.01 7.92 -7.54
CA GLU A 68 -24.51 7.52 -6.23
C GLU A 68 -24.19 8.58 -5.16
N PHE A 69 -22.99 9.17 -5.20
CA PHE A 69 -22.63 10.25 -4.30
C PHE A 69 -23.50 11.51 -4.54
N GLU A 70 -23.71 11.91 -5.77
CA GLU A 70 -24.52 13.06 -6.12
C GLU A 70 -25.99 12.91 -5.68
N GLU A 71 -26.57 11.71 -5.88
CA GLU A 71 -28.00 11.46 -5.63
C GLU A 71 -28.32 11.12 -4.18
N THR A 72 -27.38 10.50 -3.44
CA THR A 72 -27.66 9.96 -2.10
C THR A 72 -26.70 10.43 -1.00
N GLY A 73 -25.57 11.02 -1.36
CA GLY A 73 -24.51 11.37 -0.43
C GLY A 73 -23.63 10.19 -0.01
N ARG A 74 -23.79 8.98 -0.60
CA ARG A 74 -22.95 7.83 -0.30
C ARG A 74 -21.64 7.89 -1.09
N LEU A 75 -20.54 8.13 -0.40
CA LEU A 75 -19.22 8.37 -0.99
C LEU A 75 -18.34 7.12 -0.92
N HIS A 76 -17.97 6.60 -2.09
CA HIS A 76 -17.00 5.50 -2.22
C HIS A 76 -15.58 6.01 -2.01
N PHE A 77 -14.71 5.17 -1.44
CA PHE A 77 -13.33 5.58 -1.11
C PHE A 77 -12.50 6.00 -2.34
N ASP A 78 -12.75 5.46 -3.52
CA ASP A 78 -12.06 5.86 -4.76
C ASP A 78 -12.32 7.33 -5.14
N LEU A 79 -13.37 7.93 -4.61
CA LEU A 79 -13.71 9.33 -4.85
C LEU A 79 -13.13 10.29 -3.79
N PHE A 80 -12.55 9.80 -2.70
CA PHE A 80 -12.14 10.66 -1.58
C PHE A 80 -11.16 11.75 -1.98
N ALA A 81 -10.10 11.39 -2.69
CA ALA A 81 -9.08 12.37 -3.09
C ALA A 81 -9.64 13.40 -4.07
N LYS A 82 -10.46 12.95 -5.03
CA LYS A 82 -11.15 13.83 -5.99
C LYS A 82 -12.09 14.79 -5.28
N THR A 83 -12.94 14.27 -4.39
CA THR A 83 -13.92 15.09 -3.64
C THR A 83 -13.23 16.11 -2.73
N LEU A 84 -12.13 15.72 -2.08
CA LEU A 84 -11.35 16.65 -1.25
C LEU A 84 -10.65 17.71 -2.09
N HIS A 85 -10.11 17.34 -3.27
CA HIS A 85 -9.54 18.30 -4.20
C HIS A 85 -10.59 19.34 -4.63
N GLU A 86 -11.81 18.89 -5.00
CA GLU A 86 -12.91 19.77 -5.37
C GLU A 86 -13.33 20.69 -4.21
N LEU A 87 -13.40 20.17 -2.99
CA LEU A 87 -13.67 20.97 -1.78
C LEU A 87 -12.64 22.07 -1.59
N PHE A 88 -11.35 21.77 -1.77
CA PHE A 88 -10.26 22.75 -1.66
C PHE A 88 -10.28 23.81 -2.76
N LEU A 89 -10.80 23.47 -3.95
CA LEU A 89 -11.03 24.44 -5.02
C LEU A 89 -12.20 25.36 -4.72
N GLN A 90 -13.26 24.83 -4.13
CA GLN A 90 -14.47 25.59 -3.79
C GLN A 90 -14.28 26.49 -2.56
N SER A 91 -13.46 26.07 -1.58
CA SER A 91 -13.27 26.78 -0.32
C SER A 91 -11.80 27.01 0.02
N ASN A 92 -11.32 28.21 -0.27
CA ASN A 92 -10.00 28.66 0.16
C ASN A 92 -9.85 28.60 1.69
N SER A 93 -10.90 29.00 2.43
CA SER A 93 -10.85 29.03 3.90
C SER A 93 -10.60 27.65 4.51
N ILE A 94 -11.24 26.60 3.99
CA ILE A 94 -10.98 25.23 4.44
C ILE A 94 -9.55 24.82 4.10
N ARG A 95 -9.11 25.05 2.86
CA ARG A 95 -7.75 24.74 2.46
C ARG A 95 -6.71 25.42 3.33
N GLU A 96 -6.89 26.71 3.61
CA GLU A 96 -5.99 27.47 4.47
C GLU A 96 -6.00 26.96 5.91
N MET A 97 -7.17 26.69 6.46
CA MET A 97 -7.33 26.08 7.79
C MET A 97 -6.60 24.74 7.90
N ILE A 98 -6.74 23.88 6.91
CA ILE A 98 -6.04 22.60 6.88
C ILE A 98 -4.53 22.80 6.74
N SER A 99 -4.09 23.73 5.88
CA SER A 99 -2.66 24.05 5.76
C SER A 99 -2.07 24.65 7.03
N ASP A 100 -2.84 25.41 7.80
CA ASP A 100 -2.40 25.94 9.10
C ASP A 100 -2.32 24.84 10.16
N ALA A 101 -3.23 23.87 10.12
CA ALA A 101 -3.21 22.71 11.01
C ALA A 101 -2.03 21.78 10.70
N TYR A 102 -1.63 21.69 9.42
CA TYR A 102 -0.55 20.83 8.96
C TYR A 102 0.53 21.65 8.21
N PRO A 103 1.35 22.42 8.93
CA PRO A 103 2.36 23.28 8.32
C PRO A 103 3.48 22.50 7.63
N VAL A 104 3.71 21.26 8.05
CA VAL A 104 4.64 20.31 7.41
C VAL A 104 3.92 19.00 7.17
N ILE A 105 4.04 18.45 5.96
CA ILE A 105 3.41 17.20 5.55
C ILE A 105 4.49 16.29 4.97
N PHE A 106 4.69 15.12 5.58
CA PHE A 106 5.52 14.06 5.05
C PHE A 106 4.69 13.13 4.19
N LEU A 107 5.15 12.88 2.98
CA LEU A 107 4.51 12.03 1.99
C LEU A 107 5.38 10.79 1.80
N ASP A 108 4.96 9.68 2.40
CA ASP A 108 5.65 8.40 2.23
C ASP A 108 5.16 7.68 0.97
N GLU A 109 6.01 6.90 0.32
CA GLU A 109 5.73 6.18 -0.93
C GLU A 109 5.13 7.10 -2.01
N PHE A 110 5.67 8.32 -2.12
CA PHE A 110 5.07 9.35 -2.98
C PHE A 110 4.99 8.96 -4.46
N GLN A 111 5.85 8.06 -4.94
CA GLN A 111 5.81 7.53 -6.31
C GLN A 111 4.51 6.79 -6.64
N ASP A 112 3.77 6.31 -5.63
CA ASP A 112 2.50 5.59 -5.79
C ASP A 112 1.26 6.49 -5.76
N THR A 113 1.45 7.80 -5.64
CA THR A 113 0.37 8.79 -5.57
C THR A 113 -0.37 8.89 -6.90
N ASN A 114 -1.70 8.76 -6.88
CA ASN A 114 -2.55 8.94 -8.05
C ASN A 114 -2.77 10.43 -8.40
N LEU A 115 -3.46 10.70 -9.52
CA LEU A 115 -3.67 12.07 -10.00
C LEU A 115 -4.40 12.95 -8.98
N HIS A 116 -5.51 12.46 -8.44
CA HIS A 116 -6.35 13.27 -7.54
C HIS A 116 -5.68 13.50 -6.18
N GLU A 117 -4.95 12.52 -5.67
CA GLU A 117 -4.11 12.69 -4.48
C GLU A 117 -3.04 13.76 -4.71
N TRP A 118 -2.38 13.71 -5.88
CA TRP A 118 -1.42 14.74 -6.26
C TRP A 118 -2.02 16.13 -6.36
N GLU A 119 -3.17 16.27 -7.04
CA GLU A 119 -3.85 17.55 -7.20
C GLU A 119 -4.24 18.16 -5.85
N MET A 120 -4.76 17.35 -4.94
CA MET A 120 -5.06 17.73 -3.56
C MET A 120 -3.81 18.21 -2.81
N LEU A 121 -2.73 17.42 -2.86
CA LEU A 121 -1.45 17.78 -2.22
C LEU A 121 -0.83 19.04 -2.81
N ALA A 122 -0.94 19.20 -4.13
CA ALA A 122 -0.44 20.38 -4.83
C ALA A 122 -1.16 21.67 -4.41
N LEU A 123 -2.40 21.59 -3.96
CA LEU A 123 -3.13 22.73 -3.36
C LEU A 123 -2.64 23.04 -1.94
N LEU A 124 -2.42 22.02 -1.11
CA LEU A 124 -1.89 22.20 0.24
C LEU A 124 -0.45 22.73 0.23
N GLY A 125 0.37 22.23 -0.69
CA GLY A 125 1.76 22.65 -0.85
C GLY A 125 1.96 24.13 -1.29
N LYS A 126 0.88 24.87 -1.53
CA LYS A 126 0.97 26.32 -1.70
C LYS A 126 1.30 27.06 -0.39
N LYS A 127 0.99 26.44 0.75
CA LYS A 127 1.20 27.01 2.09
C LYS A 127 1.95 26.05 3.02
N SER A 128 1.62 24.76 3.02
CA SER A 128 2.32 23.74 3.79
C SER A 128 3.65 23.35 3.13
N THR A 129 4.66 23.06 3.93
CA THR A 129 5.91 22.47 3.45
C THR A 129 5.68 20.98 3.19
N LEU A 130 5.86 20.53 1.94
CA LEU A 130 5.76 19.12 1.59
C LEU A 130 7.16 18.49 1.56
N ILE A 131 7.31 17.34 2.19
CA ILE A 131 8.52 16.52 2.17
C ILE A 131 8.14 15.17 1.60
N ALA A 132 8.56 14.89 0.36
CA ALA A 132 8.23 13.65 -0.32
C ALA A 132 9.37 12.64 -0.21
N LEU A 133 9.04 11.44 0.27
CA LEU A 133 9.90 10.26 0.26
C LEU A 133 9.43 9.37 -0.90
N ALA A 134 10.31 9.09 -1.83
CA ALA A 134 9.97 8.36 -3.04
C ALA A 134 11.11 7.46 -3.49
N ASP A 135 10.76 6.26 -3.90
CA ASP A 135 11.65 5.36 -4.62
C ASP A 135 11.03 5.02 -5.99
N PRO A 136 11.53 5.63 -7.08
CA PRO A 136 10.95 5.41 -8.41
C PRO A 136 11.00 3.95 -8.86
N ASP A 137 11.91 3.14 -8.33
CA ASP A 137 12.06 1.73 -8.70
C ASP A 137 11.10 0.80 -7.94
N GLN A 138 10.45 1.30 -6.88
CA GLN A 138 9.49 0.54 -6.07
C GLN A 138 8.02 0.82 -6.42
N ARG A 139 7.72 1.35 -7.60
CA ARG A 139 6.33 1.58 -8.02
C ARG A 139 5.56 0.28 -8.20
N ILE A 140 4.47 0.13 -7.47
CA ILE A 140 3.63 -1.07 -7.48
C ILE A 140 2.14 -0.78 -7.75
N TYR A 141 1.74 0.49 -7.79
CA TYR A 141 0.33 0.91 -7.92
C TYR A 141 0.00 1.60 -9.26
N GLU A 142 0.74 1.31 -10.34
CA GLU A 142 0.42 1.84 -11.67
C GLU A 142 -1.02 1.51 -12.12
N PHE A 143 -1.52 0.33 -11.75
CA PHE A 143 -2.92 -0.08 -12.02
C PHE A 143 -3.97 0.74 -11.25
N ARG A 144 -3.56 1.53 -10.25
CA ARG A 144 -4.42 2.47 -9.48
C ARG A 144 -4.24 3.92 -9.91
N GLY A 145 -3.55 4.19 -11.03
CA GLY A 145 -3.31 5.52 -11.55
C GLY A 145 -2.06 6.23 -11.00
N ALA A 146 -1.17 5.50 -10.33
CA ALA A 146 0.17 6.03 -10.04
C ALA A 146 0.91 6.31 -11.36
N SER A 147 1.59 7.45 -11.43
CA SER A 147 2.26 7.89 -12.64
C SER A 147 3.77 7.89 -12.47
N PRO A 148 4.54 7.32 -13.43
CA PRO A 148 5.99 7.44 -13.44
C PRO A 148 6.48 8.88 -13.44
N ALA A 149 5.68 9.83 -13.94
CA ALA A 149 6.01 11.25 -13.98
C ALA A 149 5.81 11.96 -12.62
N ARG A 150 5.19 11.33 -11.62
CA ARG A 150 4.74 11.97 -10.38
C ARG A 150 5.85 12.70 -9.64
N VAL A 151 7.00 12.05 -9.48
CA VAL A 151 8.17 12.66 -8.83
C VAL A 151 8.68 13.84 -9.65
N GLY A 152 8.71 13.73 -10.98
CA GLY A 152 9.09 14.83 -11.88
C GLY A 152 8.12 16.02 -11.81
N GLU A 153 6.82 15.75 -11.71
CA GLU A 153 5.78 16.79 -11.53
C GLU A 153 5.96 17.55 -10.21
N TYR A 154 6.26 16.82 -9.13
CA TYR A 154 6.55 17.41 -7.82
C TYR A 154 7.79 18.32 -7.89
N ILE A 155 8.90 17.83 -8.46
CA ILE A 155 10.14 18.59 -8.64
C ILE A 155 9.89 19.84 -9.47
N SER A 156 9.19 19.71 -10.59
CA SER A 156 8.89 20.83 -11.49
C SER A 156 8.01 21.90 -10.82
N LYS A 157 7.07 21.48 -9.97
CA LYS A 157 6.11 22.38 -9.33
C LYS A 157 6.70 23.14 -8.16
N PHE A 158 7.48 22.46 -7.33
CA PHE A 158 7.93 23.01 -6.04
C PHE A 158 9.43 23.33 -6.01
N SER A 159 10.20 22.87 -7.01
CA SER A 159 11.67 23.04 -7.04
C SER A 159 12.33 22.69 -5.69
N PRO A 160 12.04 21.52 -5.12
CA PRO A 160 12.48 21.15 -3.77
C PRO A 160 13.99 20.95 -3.74
N GLN A 161 14.56 21.02 -2.53
CA GLN A 161 15.88 20.47 -2.31
C GLN A 161 15.81 18.94 -2.41
N VAL A 162 16.61 18.36 -3.30
CA VAL A 162 16.65 16.90 -3.50
C VAL A 162 17.80 16.33 -2.67
N PHE A 163 17.50 15.28 -1.90
CA PHE A 163 18.46 14.48 -1.18
C PHE A 163 18.44 13.07 -1.76
N ASP A 164 19.57 12.63 -2.28
CA ASP A 164 19.75 11.27 -2.74
C ASP A 164 20.39 10.44 -1.63
N PHE A 165 19.68 9.46 -1.13
CA PHE A 165 20.20 8.52 -0.12
C PHE A 165 21.08 7.41 -0.73
N GLY A 166 21.19 7.38 -2.06
CA GLY A 166 21.95 6.37 -2.78
C GLY A 166 21.42 4.95 -2.55
N LEU A 167 22.33 3.99 -2.66
CA LEU A 167 22.02 2.57 -2.47
C LEU A 167 22.19 2.10 -1.01
N SER A 168 22.28 3.02 -0.05
CA SER A 168 22.46 2.69 1.36
C SER A 168 21.20 2.01 1.90
N ASN A 169 21.31 0.73 2.20
CA ASN A 169 20.22 -0.02 2.80
C ASN A 169 20.62 -0.47 4.22
N HIS A 170 20.01 0.15 5.21
CA HIS A 170 20.25 -0.17 6.62
C HIS A 170 19.44 -1.38 7.11
N ARG A 171 18.29 -1.67 6.45
CA ARG A 171 17.37 -2.74 6.86
C ARG A 171 17.94 -4.13 6.56
N SER A 172 18.62 -4.28 5.44
CA SER A 172 19.21 -5.55 4.98
C SER A 172 20.74 -5.53 4.97
N ASN A 173 21.34 -4.68 5.81
CA ASN A 173 22.80 -4.52 5.86
C ASN A 173 23.49 -5.86 6.21
N GLY A 174 24.51 -6.19 5.44
CA GLY A 174 25.28 -7.44 5.60
C GLY A 174 24.63 -8.66 4.93
N THR A 175 23.56 -8.50 4.14
CA THR A 175 22.93 -9.57 3.34
C THR A 175 23.02 -9.29 1.85
N ASP A 176 22.89 -10.34 1.03
CA ASP A 176 22.88 -10.25 -0.43
C ASP A 176 21.50 -9.81 -1.00
N ILE A 177 20.52 -9.52 -0.16
CA ILE A 177 19.12 -9.25 -0.59
C ILE A 177 19.06 -8.01 -1.48
N VAL A 178 19.76 -6.94 -1.11
CA VAL A 178 19.81 -5.70 -1.89
C VAL A 178 20.48 -5.91 -3.23
N GLU A 179 21.63 -6.61 -3.23
CA GLU A 179 22.38 -6.91 -4.46
C GLU A 179 21.52 -7.76 -5.41
N PHE A 180 20.84 -8.78 -4.87
CA PHE A 180 19.88 -9.58 -5.65
C PHE A 180 18.77 -8.72 -6.26
N GLY A 181 18.19 -7.80 -5.47
CA GLY A 181 17.14 -6.89 -5.96
C GLY A 181 17.63 -6.00 -7.10
N ASN A 182 18.81 -5.39 -6.95
CA ASN A 182 19.43 -4.55 -7.97
C ASN A 182 19.78 -5.33 -9.25
N ASP A 183 20.32 -6.54 -9.10
CA ASP A 183 20.62 -7.42 -10.22
C ASP A 183 19.34 -7.88 -10.95
N LEU A 184 18.25 -8.08 -10.22
CA LEU A 184 16.94 -8.43 -10.80
C LEU A 184 16.37 -7.25 -11.60
N LEU A 185 16.40 -6.03 -11.05
CA LEU A 185 15.93 -4.81 -11.70
C LEU A 185 16.72 -4.49 -12.98
N SER A 186 18.03 -4.59 -12.91
CA SER A 186 18.92 -4.32 -14.05
C SER A 186 18.99 -5.45 -15.07
N GLY A 187 18.46 -6.63 -14.76
CA GLY A 187 18.60 -7.85 -15.55
C GLY A 187 20.03 -8.39 -15.60
N SER A 188 20.88 -7.93 -14.68
CA SER A 188 22.28 -8.32 -14.57
C SER A 188 22.44 -9.64 -13.82
N ASN A 189 23.65 -10.22 -13.89
CA ASN A 189 24.11 -11.34 -13.06
C ASN A 189 23.15 -12.54 -12.94
N LYS A 190 22.41 -12.87 -13.98
CA LYS A 190 21.35 -13.92 -13.99
C LYS A 190 21.78 -15.29 -13.46
N ASN A 191 23.09 -15.58 -13.49
CA ASN A 191 23.66 -16.86 -13.03
C ASN A 191 24.39 -16.74 -11.69
N LYS A 192 24.33 -15.58 -11.03
CA LYS A 192 24.97 -15.37 -9.75
C LYS A 192 24.24 -16.14 -8.65
N GLN A 193 25.00 -16.76 -7.76
CA GLN A 193 24.47 -17.37 -6.55
C GLN A 193 24.64 -16.39 -5.39
N TYR A 194 23.58 -16.19 -4.65
CA TYR A 194 23.53 -15.33 -3.47
C TYR A 194 23.51 -16.21 -2.22
N LYS A 195 24.17 -15.79 -1.18
CA LYS A 195 24.22 -16.51 0.09
C LYS A 195 22.86 -16.51 0.81
N ASP A 196 22.19 -15.34 0.79
CA ASP A 196 20.98 -15.10 1.58
C ASP A 196 19.69 -15.20 0.73
N VAL A 197 19.84 -15.45 -0.58
CA VAL A 197 18.70 -15.60 -1.50
C VAL A 197 18.77 -16.98 -2.15
N ARG A 198 17.62 -17.69 -2.13
CA ARG A 198 17.47 -18.99 -2.80
C ARG A 198 16.36 -18.93 -3.80
N VAL A 199 16.67 -19.20 -5.05
CA VAL A 199 15.68 -19.34 -6.11
C VAL A 199 15.43 -20.83 -6.32
N ASN A 200 14.17 -21.24 -6.16
CA ASN A 200 13.74 -22.60 -6.41
C ASN A 200 12.73 -22.58 -7.54
N THR A 201 13.09 -23.16 -8.66
CA THR A 201 12.18 -23.40 -9.78
C THR A 201 11.55 -24.79 -9.66
N TYR A 202 10.30 -24.91 -10.03
CA TYR A 202 9.64 -26.20 -10.14
C TYR A 202 8.81 -26.23 -11.41
N GLU A 203 8.76 -27.38 -12.06
CA GLU A 203 7.80 -27.56 -13.14
C GLU A 203 6.40 -27.65 -12.55
N PRO A 204 5.42 -26.91 -13.09
CA PRO A 204 4.06 -27.00 -12.62
C PRO A 204 3.56 -28.42 -12.90
N GLY A 205 3.36 -29.18 -11.82
CA GLY A 205 2.65 -30.46 -11.90
C GLY A 205 1.21 -30.24 -12.40
N HIS A 206 0.56 -31.28 -12.87
CA HIS A 206 -0.81 -31.21 -13.38
C HIS A 206 -1.84 -30.81 -12.31
N ASN A 207 -1.43 -30.68 -11.03
CA ASN A 207 -2.33 -30.38 -9.92
C ASN A 207 -1.86 -29.12 -9.14
N LYS A 208 -2.79 -28.19 -8.89
CA LYS A 208 -2.55 -26.99 -8.06
C LYS A 208 -2.03 -27.34 -6.65
N ALA A 209 -2.44 -28.48 -6.12
CA ALA A 209 -2.02 -28.97 -4.80
C ALA A 209 -0.49 -29.14 -4.68
N ASP A 210 0.22 -29.44 -5.75
CA ASP A 210 1.67 -29.67 -5.72
C ASP A 210 2.46 -28.43 -5.32
N ARG A 211 2.00 -27.24 -5.72
CA ARG A 211 2.61 -25.96 -5.33
C ARG A 211 2.53 -25.73 -3.82
N HIS A 212 1.34 -25.91 -3.27
CA HIS A 212 1.08 -25.65 -1.87
C HIS A 212 1.77 -26.65 -0.94
N ILE A 213 1.84 -27.94 -1.37
CA ILE A 213 2.60 -28.97 -0.66
C ILE A 213 4.08 -28.59 -0.57
N ARG A 214 4.69 -28.16 -1.68
CA ARG A 214 6.10 -27.75 -1.72
C ARG A 214 6.36 -26.54 -0.85
N LEU A 215 5.52 -25.49 -0.99
CA LEU A 215 5.61 -24.29 -0.15
C LEU A 215 5.53 -24.65 1.33
N LYS A 216 4.52 -25.40 1.73
CA LYS A 216 4.33 -25.80 3.14
C LYS A 216 5.51 -26.65 3.65
N THR A 217 6.00 -27.56 2.85
CA THR A 217 7.17 -28.38 3.18
C THR A 217 8.41 -27.50 3.39
N TRP A 218 8.63 -26.53 2.52
CA TRP A 218 9.76 -25.59 2.67
C TRP A 218 9.63 -24.76 3.96
N ILE A 219 8.47 -24.19 4.23
CA ILE A 219 8.23 -23.40 5.45
C ILE A 219 8.52 -24.26 6.69
N ILE A 220 7.98 -25.49 6.77
CA ILE A 220 8.22 -26.38 7.90
C ILE A 220 9.73 -26.69 8.06
N ASN A 221 10.42 -26.92 6.96
CA ASN A 221 11.86 -27.19 7.00
C ASN A 221 12.69 -25.97 7.44
N TYR A 222 12.24 -24.74 7.09
CA TYR A 222 12.86 -23.51 7.58
C TYR A 222 12.59 -23.31 9.07
N ILE A 223 11.35 -23.46 9.52
CA ILE A 223 10.99 -23.36 10.94
C ILE A 223 11.82 -24.31 11.79
N LYS A 224 12.04 -25.55 11.33
CA LYS A 224 12.90 -26.52 12.04
C LYS A 224 14.36 -26.12 12.16
N LYS A 225 14.85 -25.23 11.30
CA LYS A 225 16.24 -24.73 11.30
C LYS A 225 16.41 -23.46 12.10
N LEU A 226 15.32 -22.77 12.44
CA LEU A 226 15.36 -21.54 13.22
C LEU A 226 15.60 -21.88 14.69
N SER A 227 16.42 -21.08 15.33
CA SER A 227 16.69 -21.22 16.75
C SER A 227 15.45 -20.86 17.55
N CYS A 228 15.13 -21.66 18.58
CA CYS A 228 14.02 -21.35 19.49
C CYS A 228 14.31 -20.11 20.37
N ASP A 229 15.58 -19.69 20.45
CA ASP A 229 16.02 -18.59 21.32
C ASP A 229 16.12 -17.24 20.62
N ALA A 230 15.77 -17.17 19.32
CA ALA A 230 15.82 -15.94 18.54
C ALA A 230 14.39 -15.52 18.10
N ASP A 231 14.12 -14.23 18.18
CA ASP A 231 12.95 -13.65 17.54
C ASP A 231 13.08 -13.74 16.02
N TRP A 232 12.17 -14.43 15.38
CA TRP A 232 12.11 -14.57 13.94
C TRP A 232 10.69 -14.43 13.40
N SER A 233 10.60 -14.03 12.16
CA SER A 233 9.35 -14.00 11.42
C SER A 233 9.52 -14.53 10.00
N ILE A 234 8.48 -15.08 9.43
CA ILE A 234 8.41 -15.51 8.03
C ILE A 234 7.26 -14.78 7.37
N ALA A 235 7.56 -14.01 6.32
CA ALA A 235 6.55 -13.40 5.47
C ALA A 235 6.40 -14.21 4.17
N ILE A 236 5.16 -14.46 3.77
CA ILE A 236 4.82 -15.12 2.50
C ILE A 236 4.15 -14.07 1.61
N LEU A 237 4.83 -13.69 0.55
CA LEU A 237 4.32 -12.71 -0.40
C LEU A 237 3.64 -13.43 -1.57
N THR A 238 2.45 -12.98 -1.93
CA THR A 238 1.67 -13.52 -3.05
C THR A 238 1.26 -12.40 -3.99
N PRO A 239 1.16 -12.65 -5.31
CA PRO A 239 0.83 -11.63 -6.28
C PRO A 239 -0.65 -11.19 -6.28
N SER A 240 -1.53 -11.89 -5.53
CA SER A 240 -2.95 -11.54 -5.47
C SER A 240 -3.59 -11.95 -4.15
N ASN A 241 -4.65 -11.24 -3.75
CA ASN A 241 -5.42 -11.54 -2.54
C ASN A 241 -6.10 -12.93 -2.61
N SER A 242 -6.59 -13.35 -3.77
CA SER A 242 -7.18 -14.67 -3.93
C SER A 242 -6.17 -15.80 -3.69
N LEU A 243 -4.94 -15.63 -4.19
CA LEU A 243 -3.87 -16.59 -3.92
C LEU A 243 -3.41 -16.54 -2.45
N MET A 244 -3.43 -15.38 -1.83
CA MET A 244 -3.12 -15.23 -0.41
C MET A 244 -4.10 -16.04 0.44
N ILE A 245 -5.40 -15.93 0.19
CA ILE A 245 -6.43 -16.69 0.91
C ILE A 245 -6.25 -18.19 0.66
N GLU A 246 -6.06 -18.60 -0.60
CA GLU A 246 -5.84 -20.01 -0.97
C GLU A 246 -4.63 -20.61 -0.24
N VAL A 247 -3.52 -19.86 -0.17
CA VAL A 247 -2.30 -20.28 0.53
C VAL A 247 -2.53 -20.32 2.04
N SER A 248 -3.18 -19.31 2.61
CA SER A 248 -3.49 -19.22 4.03
C SER A 248 -4.34 -20.42 4.50
N ASP A 249 -5.42 -20.72 3.78
CA ASP A 249 -6.29 -21.86 4.07
C ASP A 249 -5.53 -23.18 4.00
N TYR A 250 -4.67 -23.33 2.97
CA TYR A 250 -3.85 -24.52 2.82
C TYR A 250 -2.83 -24.69 3.95
N LEU A 251 -2.18 -23.62 4.38
CA LEU A 251 -1.22 -23.66 5.47
C LEU A 251 -1.89 -24.01 6.80
N SER A 252 -3.07 -23.48 7.07
CA SER A 252 -3.83 -23.71 8.29
C SER A 252 -4.41 -25.12 8.39
N SER A 253 -4.56 -25.83 7.28
CA SER A 253 -5.14 -27.17 7.26
C SER A 253 -4.09 -28.26 7.44
N GLU A 254 -4.45 -29.40 8.07
CA GLU A 254 -3.63 -30.61 8.09
C GLU A 254 -3.69 -31.29 6.70
N GLN A 255 -2.54 -31.73 6.18
CA GLN A 255 -2.46 -32.45 4.93
C GLN A 255 -2.13 -33.92 5.19
N LEU A 256 -2.97 -34.83 4.73
CA LEU A 256 -2.79 -36.28 4.78
C LEU A 256 -2.43 -36.80 3.38
N PHE A 257 -1.33 -37.52 3.28
CA PHE A 257 -0.92 -38.16 2.04
C PHE A 257 -1.33 -39.63 2.00
N ALA A 258 -1.53 -40.15 0.82
CA ALA A 258 -1.82 -41.59 0.60
C ALA A 258 -0.73 -42.51 1.19
N SER A 259 0.50 -41.99 1.35
CA SER A 259 1.62 -42.68 2.00
C SER A 259 1.51 -42.75 3.53
N GLY A 260 0.47 -42.16 4.15
CA GLY A 260 0.31 -42.03 5.59
C GLY A 260 1.12 -40.90 6.24
N ASN A 261 1.93 -40.17 5.45
CA ASN A 261 2.65 -38.99 5.94
C ASN A 261 1.68 -37.82 6.17
N ARG A 262 2.00 -36.99 7.16
CA ARG A 262 1.20 -35.79 7.53
C ARG A 262 2.07 -34.54 7.47
N LEU A 263 1.52 -33.46 6.94
CA LEU A 263 2.04 -32.11 7.14
C LEU A 263 1.12 -31.39 8.14
N PRO A 264 1.63 -30.98 9.29
CA PRO A 264 0.82 -30.32 10.31
C PRO A 264 0.33 -28.96 9.85
N PRO A 265 -0.73 -28.43 10.45
CA PRO A 265 -1.13 -27.04 10.23
C PRO A 265 0.00 -26.10 10.68
N ILE A 266 0.11 -24.95 10.02
CA ILE A 266 1.00 -23.85 10.41
C ILE A 266 0.10 -22.73 10.92
N ASN A 267 0.19 -22.43 12.20
CA ASN A 267 -0.50 -21.27 12.78
C ASN A 267 0.23 -20.01 12.31
N HIS A 268 -0.51 -19.10 11.70
CA HIS A 268 -0.01 -17.80 11.22
C HIS A 268 -1.09 -16.74 11.45
N ASN A 269 -0.64 -15.51 11.61
CA ASN A 269 -1.51 -14.33 11.83
C ASN A 269 -1.70 -13.58 10.52
#